data_bb4bb94c5e931def5165d3d74027f8a3
#
_entry.id   bb4bb94c5e931def5165d3d74027f8a3
#
_cell.length_a   1.000
_cell.length_b   1.000
_cell.length_c   1.000
_cell.angle_alpha   90.00
_cell.angle_beta   90.00
_cell.angle_gamma   90.00
#
_symmetry.space_group_name_H-M   'P 1'
#
loop_
_entity.id
_entity.type
_entity.pdbx_description
1 polymer ?
#
loop_
_entity_poly.entity_id
_entity_poly.type
_entity_poly.pdbx_seq_one_letter_code
_entity_poly.pdbx_strand_id
1 'polypeptide(L)'
;MTALLDEYYRYDLHNPLFIERKAAIGEESVVLVGIAQSGKTSLIKNYLLSKKKSAYLYLDCRDLRLDINELNAVLEPFCREHKISILVLDNYREGIKLFEIDQIILSAEQPLDTAMEVLPVNLLDFEEFLAFEPKFDSTALNHFFQLGGFPAMHRINAAERLLYLQKTLIRALEPIELDIMTQSSKMVTQKVSAFNLYERLKGERKISKDKLYLHVQALIDRRYLYMLEKYNHPSAVKKLYLCDTAIKQALNLQKHFGRVFENLIYLELIKHNVECYYEEGIDFYLPGRSQIILALPFANEHALFKKVESLEGFIITNGVREIIAVTMNLESTLSHPIARIEMVPFAQWTLGEE
;
A
#
# COMPACT_ATOMS: atom_id res chain seq x y z
N MET A 1 9.97 13.58 -32.17
CA MET A 1 9.82 13.73 -30.70
C MET A 1 9.39 15.12 -30.30
N THR A 2 9.95 16.22 -30.84
CA THR A 2 9.55 17.61 -30.47
C THR A 2 8.06 17.88 -30.60
N ALA A 3 7.39 17.41 -31.67
CA ALA A 3 5.93 17.57 -31.83
C ALA A 3 5.12 16.87 -30.70
N LEU A 4 5.60 15.77 -30.15
CA LEU A 4 5.00 15.10 -29.01
C LEU A 4 5.17 15.95 -27.72
N LEU A 5 6.36 16.54 -27.51
CA LEU A 5 6.59 17.45 -26.39
C LEU A 5 5.69 18.71 -26.48
N ASP A 6 5.52 19.26 -27.69
CA ASP A 6 4.59 20.39 -27.92
C ASP A 6 3.14 20.00 -27.57
N GLU A 7 2.69 18.79 -27.93
CA GLU A 7 1.37 18.28 -27.58
C GLU A 7 1.19 18.22 -26.05
N TYR A 8 2.15 17.64 -25.33
CA TYR A 8 2.13 17.58 -23.86
C TYR A 8 2.24 18.96 -23.21
N TYR A 9 3.07 19.86 -23.75
CA TYR A 9 3.20 21.22 -23.23
C TYR A 9 1.90 22.02 -23.34
N ARG A 10 1.12 21.82 -24.42
CA ARG A 10 -0.19 22.47 -24.61
C ARG A 10 -1.33 21.75 -23.92
N TYR A 11 -1.13 20.50 -23.50
CA TYR A 11 -2.19 19.70 -22.90
C TYR A 11 -2.67 20.31 -21.58
N ASP A 12 -3.97 20.60 -21.48
CA ASP A 12 -4.60 21.09 -20.26
C ASP A 12 -4.86 19.95 -19.29
N LEU A 13 -4.24 20.02 -18.12
CA LEU A 13 -4.45 19.03 -17.07
C LEU A 13 -5.82 19.24 -16.41
N HIS A 14 -6.52 18.13 -16.22
CA HIS A 14 -7.78 18.10 -15.49
C HIS A 14 -7.71 17.09 -14.34
N ASN A 15 -8.17 17.48 -13.16
CA ASN A 15 -8.29 16.59 -12.01
C ASN A 15 -9.54 16.98 -11.17
N PRO A 16 -10.74 16.97 -11.77
CA PRO A 16 -11.95 17.59 -11.20
C PRO A 16 -12.44 16.92 -9.92
N LEU A 17 -11.96 15.74 -9.61
CA LEU A 17 -12.43 14.91 -8.49
C LEU A 17 -11.26 14.52 -7.57
N PHE A 18 -10.26 15.38 -7.45
CA PHE A 18 -9.18 15.14 -6.49
C PHE A 18 -9.73 15.29 -5.07
N ILE A 19 -9.40 14.34 -4.23
CA ILE A 19 -9.63 14.40 -2.79
C ILE A 19 -8.24 14.43 -2.15
N GLU A 20 -8.07 15.29 -1.18
CA GLU A 20 -6.80 15.52 -0.52
C GLU A 20 -6.27 14.24 0.13
N ARG A 21 -4.97 14.06 0.06
CA ARG A 21 -4.23 12.92 0.57
C ARG A 21 -3.26 13.36 1.65
N LYS A 22 -2.89 12.46 2.56
CA LYS A 22 -1.81 12.71 3.53
C LYS A 22 -0.46 12.94 2.83
N ALA A 23 -0.21 12.23 1.73
CA ALA A 23 0.97 12.46 0.89
C ALA A 23 0.83 13.77 0.12
N ALA A 24 1.82 14.66 0.22
CA ALA A 24 1.88 15.94 -0.47
C ALA A 24 3.23 16.13 -1.17
N ILE A 25 3.22 16.68 -2.40
CA ILE A 25 4.43 17.02 -3.14
C ILE A 25 4.91 18.40 -2.67
N GLY A 26 6.18 18.48 -2.23
CA GLY A 26 6.85 19.74 -1.89
C GLY A 26 7.46 20.44 -3.10
N GLU A 27 8.37 21.37 -2.85
CA GLU A 27 9.08 22.15 -3.90
C GLU A 27 10.36 21.44 -4.38
N GLU A 28 10.84 20.44 -3.66
CA GLU A 28 12.04 19.69 -4.00
C GLU A 28 11.76 18.61 -5.04
N SER A 29 12.80 18.15 -5.72
CA SER A 29 12.71 17.01 -6.63
C SER A 29 12.38 15.73 -5.87
N VAL A 30 11.41 14.93 -6.39
CA VAL A 30 10.85 13.80 -5.66
C VAL A 30 10.48 12.63 -6.56
N VAL A 31 10.61 11.41 -6.04
CA VAL A 31 10.10 10.19 -6.66
C VAL A 31 8.85 9.70 -5.90
N LEU A 32 7.70 9.74 -6.53
CA LEU A 32 6.47 9.15 -6.00
C LEU A 32 6.50 7.63 -6.22
N VAL A 33 6.50 6.87 -5.14
CA VAL A 33 6.56 5.41 -5.20
C VAL A 33 5.28 4.80 -4.63
N GLY A 34 4.69 3.89 -5.38
CA GLY A 34 3.48 3.17 -4.95
C GLY A 34 2.96 2.24 -6.02
N ILE A 35 2.12 1.28 -5.65
CA ILE A 35 1.54 0.30 -6.58
C ILE A 35 0.69 0.98 -7.67
N ALA A 36 0.36 0.22 -8.72
CA ALA A 36 -0.56 0.69 -9.76
C ALA A 36 -1.89 1.17 -9.14
N GLN A 37 -2.42 2.29 -9.63
CA GLN A 37 -3.68 2.89 -9.16
C GLN A 37 -3.71 3.39 -7.70
N SER A 38 -2.55 3.57 -7.05
CA SER A 38 -2.47 4.19 -5.71
C SER A 38 -2.80 5.69 -5.68
N GLY A 39 -2.91 6.33 -6.84
CA GLY A 39 -3.25 7.75 -6.97
C GLY A 39 -2.09 8.68 -7.31
N LYS A 40 -0.88 8.17 -7.60
CA LYS A 40 0.33 8.97 -7.96
C LYS A 40 0.04 10.04 -9.03
N THR A 41 -0.51 9.62 -10.17
CA THR A 41 -0.87 10.53 -11.27
C THR A 41 -1.84 11.63 -10.83
N SER A 42 -2.83 11.30 -9.98
CA SER A 42 -3.80 12.27 -9.47
C SER A 42 -3.14 13.28 -8.54
N LEU A 43 -2.23 12.83 -7.69
CA LEU A 43 -1.45 13.70 -6.79
C LEU A 43 -0.56 14.66 -7.58
N ILE A 44 0.17 14.16 -8.59
CA ILE A 44 0.98 14.97 -9.52
C ILE A 44 0.10 16.01 -10.23
N LYS A 45 -1.00 15.60 -10.83
CA LYS A 45 -1.90 16.53 -11.54
C LYS A 45 -2.45 17.61 -10.62
N ASN A 46 -2.85 17.25 -9.39
CA ASN A 46 -3.32 18.22 -8.41
C ASN A 46 -2.24 19.24 -8.04
N TYR A 47 -1.00 18.79 -7.82
CA TYR A 47 0.13 19.68 -7.57
C TYR A 47 0.35 20.65 -8.75
N LEU A 48 0.37 20.15 -9.99
CA LEU A 48 0.58 20.97 -11.17
C LEU A 48 -0.54 21.98 -11.46
N LEU A 49 -1.79 21.68 -11.06
CA LEU A 49 -2.91 22.62 -11.19
C LEU A 49 -2.72 23.88 -10.31
N SER A 50 -1.91 23.82 -9.28
CA SER A 50 -1.52 24.99 -8.48
C SER A 50 -0.40 25.83 -9.11
N LYS A 51 0.24 25.33 -10.18
CA LYS A 51 1.39 25.97 -10.84
C LYS A 51 0.96 26.67 -12.14
N LYS A 52 1.77 27.65 -12.59
CA LYS A 52 1.53 28.27 -13.92
C LYS A 52 1.75 27.24 -15.02
N LYS A 53 0.84 27.19 -15.99
CA LYS A 53 0.92 26.24 -17.12
C LYS A 53 2.26 26.30 -17.87
N SER A 54 2.82 27.50 -18.03
CA SER A 54 4.10 27.69 -18.68
C SER A 54 5.32 27.24 -17.87
N ALA A 55 5.15 26.89 -16.58
CA ALA A 55 6.26 26.53 -15.72
C ALA A 55 6.58 25.02 -15.76
N TYR A 56 5.69 24.18 -16.28
CA TYR A 56 5.87 22.73 -16.21
C TYR A 56 5.70 22.03 -17.54
N LEU A 57 6.39 20.89 -17.67
CA LEU A 57 6.14 19.88 -18.69
C LEU A 57 5.73 18.57 -17.99
N TYR A 58 4.52 18.09 -18.26
CA TYR A 58 4.05 16.78 -17.79
C TYR A 58 4.12 15.78 -18.94
N LEU A 59 4.79 14.64 -18.72
CA LEU A 59 4.92 13.55 -19.67
C LEU A 59 4.47 12.22 -19.04
N ASP A 60 3.52 11.52 -19.66
CA ASP A 60 3.23 10.12 -19.30
C ASP A 60 4.17 9.21 -20.12
N CYS A 61 5.15 8.62 -19.44
CA CYS A 61 6.14 7.77 -20.07
C CYS A 61 5.58 6.43 -20.61
N ARG A 62 4.30 6.14 -20.41
CA ARG A 62 3.61 4.99 -21.04
C ARG A 62 3.10 5.30 -22.44
N ASP A 63 3.20 6.53 -22.92
CA ASP A 63 2.83 6.86 -24.30
C ASP A 63 3.65 6.02 -25.28
N LEU A 64 2.97 5.24 -26.09
CA LEU A 64 3.60 4.32 -27.04
C LEU A 64 4.39 5.03 -28.18
N ARG A 65 4.14 6.32 -28.36
CA ARG A 65 4.86 7.15 -29.35
C ARG A 65 6.22 7.64 -28.84
N LEU A 66 6.50 7.41 -27.53
CA LEU A 66 7.71 7.89 -26.90
C LEU A 66 8.89 6.95 -27.16
N ASP A 67 9.85 7.41 -27.95
CA ASP A 67 11.17 6.79 -28.11
C ASP A 67 12.15 7.45 -27.15
N ILE A 68 12.81 6.65 -26.30
CA ILE A 68 13.71 7.15 -25.24
C ILE A 68 14.96 7.83 -25.84
N ASN A 69 15.52 7.31 -26.93
CA ASN A 69 16.73 7.88 -27.53
C ASN A 69 16.43 9.24 -28.17
N GLU A 70 15.32 9.34 -28.89
CA GLU A 70 14.87 10.60 -29.47
C GLU A 70 14.50 11.61 -28.38
N LEU A 71 13.81 11.14 -27.31
CA LEU A 71 13.48 11.99 -26.16
C LEU A 71 14.73 12.59 -25.52
N ASN A 72 15.73 11.77 -25.24
CA ASN A 72 16.98 12.20 -24.62
C ASN A 72 17.75 13.24 -25.45
N ALA A 73 17.55 13.27 -26.76
CA ALA A 73 18.18 14.26 -27.63
C ALA A 73 17.49 15.62 -27.59
N VAL A 74 16.19 15.67 -27.26
CA VAL A 74 15.39 16.90 -27.41
C VAL A 74 14.80 17.44 -26.10
N LEU A 75 14.71 16.63 -25.04
CA LEU A 75 14.00 16.98 -23.81
C LEU A 75 14.63 18.19 -23.09
N GLU A 76 15.93 18.16 -22.84
CA GLU A 76 16.64 19.27 -22.19
C GLU A 76 16.62 20.54 -23.03
N PRO A 77 16.98 20.55 -24.35
CA PRO A 77 16.82 21.71 -25.20
C PRO A 77 15.38 22.28 -25.17
N PHE A 78 14.36 21.44 -25.26
CA PHE A 78 12.97 21.85 -25.23
C PHE A 78 12.62 22.55 -23.91
N CYS A 79 13.01 21.97 -22.77
CA CYS A 79 12.74 22.56 -21.45
C CYS A 79 13.45 23.95 -21.32
N ARG A 80 14.66 24.07 -21.81
CA ARG A 80 15.38 25.36 -21.79
C ARG A 80 14.73 26.42 -22.68
N GLU A 81 14.33 26.07 -23.89
CA GLU A 81 13.67 26.97 -24.85
C GLU A 81 12.35 27.51 -24.28
N HIS A 82 11.52 26.63 -23.65
CA HIS A 82 10.25 26.99 -23.09
C HIS A 82 10.31 27.48 -21.63
N LYS A 83 11.53 27.59 -21.05
CA LYS A 83 11.75 28.04 -19.66
C LYS A 83 10.94 27.19 -18.65
N ILE A 84 10.89 25.87 -18.87
CA ILE A 84 10.28 24.92 -17.97
C ILE A 84 11.13 24.85 -16.70
N SER A 85 10.48 24.99 -15.54
CA SER A 85 11.10 24.86 -14.22
C SER A 85 10.73 23.56 -13.52
N ILE A 86 9.62 22.91 -13.92
CA ILE A 86 9.14 21.64 -13.33
C ILE A 86 9.02 20.60 -14.44
N LEU A 87 9.83 19.54 -14.37
CA LEU A 87 9.74 18.39 -15.27
C LEU A 87 9.05 17.23 -14.54
N VAL A 88 7.95 16.74 -15.11
CA VAL A 88 7.25 15.56 -14.61
C VAL A 88 7.36 14.42 -15.59
N LEU A 89 7.90 13.28 -15.11
CA LEU A 89 7.94 12.02 -15.85
C LEU A 89 7.06 11.00 -15.09
N ASP A 90 5.78 11.00 -15.42
CA ASP A 90 4.81 10.07 -14.81
C ASP A 90 4.98 8.67 -15.41
N ASN A 91 5.00 7.63 -14.56
CA ASN A 91 5.35 6.26 -14.92
C ASN A 91 6.75 6.17 -15.56
N TYR A 92 7.74 6.70 -14.85
CA TYR A 92 9.13 6.81 -15.31
C TYR A 92 9.65 5.49 -15.90
N ARG A 93 10.40 5.63 -16.99
CA ARG A 93 11.07 4.51 -17.67
C ARG A 93 12.57 4.70 -17.59
N GLU A 94 13.27 3.64 -17.17
CA GLU A 94 14.75 3.65 -17.18
C GLU A 94 15.30 3.99 -18.56
N GLY A 95 16.44 4.68 -18.55
CA GLY A 95 17.10 5.16 -19.76
C GLY A 95 16.74 6.60 -20.15
N ILE A 96 15.70 7.22 -19.58
CA ILE A 96 15.45 8.66 -19.74
C ILE A 96 16.49 9.41 -18.91
N LYS A 97 17.27 10.28 -19.58
CA LYS A 97 18.31 11.08 -18.94
C LYS A 97 17.70 12.25 -18.17
N LEU A 98 18.03 12.35 -16.91
CA LEU A 98 17.71 13.52 -16.09
C LEU A 98 18.81 14.56 -16.24
N PHE A 99 18.45 15.82 -16.14
CA PHE A 99 19.33 16.97 -16.26
C PHE A 99 19.01 18.01 -15.18
N GLU A 100 19.85 19.00 -15.00
CA GLU A 100 19.67 20.05 -13.99
C GLU A 100 18.51 20.97 -14.37
N ILE A 101 17.48 21.02 -13.50
CA ILE A 101 16.28 21.84 -13.60
C ILE A 101 15.76 22.09 -12.18
N ASP A 102 14.97 23.12 -11.96
CA ASP A 102 14.54 23.52 -10.60
C ASP A 102 13.85 22.37 -9.84
N GLN A 103 12.93 21.63 -10.49
CA GLN A 103 12.25 20.50 -9.89
C GLN A 103 12.02 19.36 -10.88
N ILE A 104 12.28 18.13 -10.44
CA ILE A 104 11.93 16.90 -11.16
C ILE A 104 10.97 16.09 -10.30
N ILE A 105 9.84 15.68 -10.88
CA ILE A 105 8.87 14.80 -10.25
C ILE A 105 8.77 13.52 -11.06
N LEU A 106 9.15 12.40 -10.47
CA LEU A 106 9.04 11.08 -11.07
C LEU A 106 7.91 10.28 -10.41
N SER A 107 7.29 9.39 -11.13
CA SER A 107 6.46 8.35 -10.51
C SER A 107 6.87 6.96 -10.95
N ALA A 108 6.91 6.02 -9.99
CA ALA A 108 7.32 4.64 -10.20
C ALA A 108 6.54 3.67 -9.30
N GLU A 109 6.59 2.37 -9.58
CA GLU A 109 6.03 1.35 -8.68
C GLU A 109 7.02 0.90 -7.60
N GLN A 110 8.32 1.11 -7.82
CA GLN A 110 9.41 0.78 -6.89
C GLN A 110 10.37 1.96 -6.79
N PRO A 111 11.17 2.03 -5.70
CA PRO A 111 12.22 3.04 -5.57
C PRO A 111 13.17 2.99 -6.78
N LEU A 112 13.61 4.16 -7.20
CA LEU A 112 14.59 4.33 -8.29
C LEU A 112 15.98 4.56 -7.68
N ASP A 113 17.03 4.17 -8.40
CA ASP A 113 18.42 4.47 -8.03
C ASP A 113 18.73 5.95 -8.34
N THR A 114 18.34 6.83 -7.43
CA THR A 114 18.51 8.27 -7.53
C THR A 114 18.70 8.88 -6.15
N ALA A 115 19.35 10.06 -6.09
CA ALA A 115 19.53 10.82 -4.86
C ALA A 115 18.27 11.62 -4.45
N MET A 116 17.17 11.57 -5.24
CA MET A 116 15.94 12.28 -4.93
C MET A 116 15.20 11.64 -3.74
N GLU A 117 14.51 12.47 -3.00
CA GLU A 117 13.61 12.01 -1.93
C GLU A 117 12.53 11.05 -2.47
N VAL A 118 12.21 10.04 -1.70
CA VAL A 118 11.13 9.10 -2.02
C VAL A 118 9.87 9.46 -1.23
N LEU A 119 8.81 9.82 -1.95
CA LEU A 119 7.48 10.02 -1.37
C LEU A 119 6.64 8.75 -1.58
N PRO A 120 6.35 7.98 -0.53
CA PRO A 120 5.49 6.82 -0.66
C PRO A 120 4.03 7.24 -0.86
N VAL A 121 3.41 6.76 -1.94
CA VAL A 121 1.98 6.95 -2.22
C VAL A 121 1.27 5.62 -2.00
N ASN A 122 0.91 5.37 -0.74
CA ASN A 122 0.18 4.18 -0.34
C ASN A 122 -1.26 4.20 -0.84
N LEU A 123 -1.95 3.07 -0.79
CA LEU A 123 -3.41 3.03 -0.87
C LEU A 123 -4.01 3.77 0.34
N LEU A 124 -5.27 4.21 0.24
CA LEU A 124 -5.95 4.92 1.32
C LEU A 124 -5.87 4.12 2.63
N ASP A 125 -5.51 4.78 3.72
CA ASP A 125 -5.81 4.31 5.06
C ASP A 125 -7.29 4.59 5.39
N PHE A 126 -7.74 4.20 6.58
CA PHE A 126 -9.15 4.36 6.92
C PHE A 126 -9.55 5.84 7.04
N GLU A 127 -8.69 6.70 7.57
CA GLU A 127 -8.94 8.14 7.69
C GLU A 127 -9.05 8.81 6.30
N GLU A 128 -8.09 8.55 5.40
CA GLU A 128 -8.17 9.02 4.02
C GLU A 128 -9.43 8.48 3.32
N PHE A 129 -9.77 7.19 3.56
CA PHE A 129 -10.97 6.58 3.00
C PHE A 129 -12.24 7.34 3.39
N LEU A 130 -12.35 7.77 4.63
CA LEU A 130 -13.50 8.54 5.13
C LEU A 130 -13.68 9.87 4.38
N ALA A 131 -12.60 10.50 3.92
CA ALA A 131 -12.69 11.70 3.08
C ALA A 131 -13.31 11.43 1.70
N PHE A 132 -13.26 10.18 1.22
CA PHE A 132 -13.90 9.73 -0.04
C PHE A 132 -15.33 9.22 0.19
N GLU A 133 -15.71 8.90 1.43
CA GLU A 133 -17.00 8.33 1.75
C GLU A 133 -18.05 9.42 1.96
N PRO A 134 -19.18 9.40 1.21
CA PRO A 134 -20.21 10.45 1.31
C PRO A 134 -21.00 10.39 2.62
N LYS A 135 -20.95 9.28 3.36
CA LYS A 135 -21.66 9.10 4.62
C LYS A 135 -20.70 8.64 5.70
N PHE A 136 -20.48 9.50 6.67
CA PHE A 136 -19.71 9.22 7.86
C PHE A 136 -20.61 8.56 8.92
N ASP A 137 -20.96 7.29 8.71
CA ASP A 137 -21.78 6.52 9.63
C ASP A 137 -21.18 5.13 9.90
N SER A 138 -21.88 4.33 10.67
CA SER A 138 -21.48 2.94 11.01
C SER A 138 -21.30 2.02 9.79
N THR A 139 -21.68 2.46 8.58
CA THR A 139 -21.52 1.69 7.33
C THR A 139 -20.17 1.94 6.66
N ALA A 140 -19.47 3.04 7.00
CA ALA A 140 -18.19 3.41 6.39
C ALA A 140 -17.13 2.32 6.54
N LEU A 141 -17.02 1.72 7.73
CA LEU A 141 -16.10 0.61 7.96
C LEU A 141 -16.44 -0.62 7.11
N ASN A 142 -17.73 -0.94 6.96
CA ASN A 142 -18.16 -2.04 6.10
C ASN A 142 -17.83 -1.75 4.62
N HIS A 143 -17.97 -0.50 4.19
CA HIS A 143 -17.56 -0.08 2.85
C HIS A 143 -16.04 -0.21 2.69
N PHE A 144 -15.24 0.18 3.68
CA PHE A 144 -13.78 0.01 3.63
C PHE A 144 -13.37 -1.46 3.48
N PHE A 145 -14.02 -2.37 4.17
CA PHE A 145 -13.82 -3.81 3.97
C PHE A 145 -14.14 -4.29 2.56
N GLN A 146 -15.13 -3.67 1.91
CA GLN A 146 -15.58 -4.05 0.57
C GLN A 146 -14.75 -3.40 -0.54
N LEU A 147 -14.42 -2.13 -0.39
CA LEU A 147 -13.78 -1.31 -1.42
C LEU A 147 -12.26 -1.36 -1.34
N GLY A 148 -11.71 -1.63 -0.15
CA GLY A 148 -10.28 -1.48 0.12
C GLY A 148 -9.84 -0.01 0.03
N GLY A 149 -8.54 0.19 -0.09
CA GLY A 149 -7.91 1.50 -0.15
C GLY A 149 -7.67 2.05 -1.56
N PHE A 150 -8.16 1.42 -2.62
CA PHE A 150 -8.00 1.94 -3.99
C PHE A 150 -8.87 3.19 -4.22
N PRO A 151 -8.30 4.40 -4.45
CA PRO A 151 -9.08 5.63 -4.56
C PRO A 151 -10.15 5.59 -5.65
N ALA A 152 -9.91 4.89 -6.75
CA ALA A 152 -10.84 4.79 -7.87
C ALA A 152 -12.11 3.99 -7.54
N MET A 153 -12.08 3.10 -6.54
CA MET A 153 -13.22 2.22 -6.19
C MET A 153 -14.46 2.98 -5.78
N HIS A 154 -14.33 4.18 -5.23
CA HIS A 154 -15.46 5.05 -4.86
C HIS A 154 -16.26 5.56 -6.06
N ARG A 155 -15.63 5.61 -7.25
CA ARG A 155 -16.21 6.16 -8.48
C ARG A 155 -16.70 5.10 -9.45
N ILE A 156 -16.33 3.84 -9.20
CA ILE A 156 -16.66 2.71 -10.08
C ILE A 156 -17.98 2.11 -9.61
N ASN A 157 -18.87 1.85 -10.57
CA ASN A 157 -20.13 1.16 -10.30
C ASN A 157 -19.86 -0.18 -9.59
N ALA A 158 -20.64 -0.50 -8.58
CA ALA A 158 -20.47 -1.69 -7.76
C ALA A 158 -20.35 -2.99 -8.58
N ALA A 159 -21.11 -3.10 -9.67
CA ALA A 159 -21.07 -4.26 -10.57
C ALA A 159 -19.74 -4.39 -11.34
N GLU A 160 -18.98 -3.30 -11.49
CA GLU A 160 -17.75 -3.25 -12.28
C GLU A 160 -16.48 -3.30 -11.43
N ARG A 161 -16.57 -3.11 -10.11
CA ARG A 161 -15.43 -3.01 -9.19
C ARG A 161 -14.53 -4.22 -9.23
N LEU A 162 -15.10 -5.42 -9.19
CA LEU A 162 -14.34 -6.67 -9.25
C LEU A 162 -13.51 -6.75 -10.55
N LEU A 163 -14.16 -6.49 -11.68
CA LEU A 163 -13.51 -6.52 -12.99
C LEU A 163 -12.43 -5.43 -13.11
N TYR A 164 -12.66 -4.25 -12.54
CA TYR A 164 -11.68 -3.18 -12.50
C TYR A 164 -10.40 -3.62 -11.76
N LEU A 165 -10.53 -4.20 -10.56
CA LEU A 165 -9.38 -4.69 -9.79
C LEU A 165 -8.64 -5.79 -10.53
N GLN A 166 -9.35 -6.78 -11.10
CA GLN A 166 -8.73 -7.84 -11.88
C GLN A 166 -7.97 -7.28 -13.09
N LYS A 167 -8.56 -6.35 -13.85
CA LYS A 167 -7.88 -5.68 -14.98
C LYS A 167 -6.65 -4.88 -14.51
N THR A 168 -6.73 -4.23 -13.35
CA THR A 168 -5.61 -3.51 -12.76
C THR A 168 -4.45 -4.45 -12.47
N LEU A 169 -4.72 -5.59 -11.82
CA LEU A 169 -3.70 -6.58 -11.53
C LEU A 169 -3.10 -7.21 -12.79
N ILE A 170 -3.94 -7.59 -13.77
CA ILE A 170 -3.48 -8.17 -15.05
C ILE A 170 -2.56 -7.20 -15.82
N ARG A 171 -2.79 -5.90 -15.72
CA ARG A 171 -1.96 -4.87 -16.39
C ARG A 171 -0.66 -4.57 -15.65
N ALA A 172 -0.67 -4.69 -14.33
CA ALA A 172 0.45 -4.33 -13.47
C ALA A 172 1.42 -5.49 -13.21
N LEU A 173 0.94 -6.73 -13.31
CA LEU A 173 1.67 -7.93 -12.90
C LEU A 173 1.95 -8.86 -14.08
N GLU A 174 3.12 -9.49 -14.05
CA GLU A 174 3.40 -10.59 -14.95
C GLU A 174 2.49 -11.79 -14.64
N PRO A 175 2.24 -12.70 -15.62
CA PRO A 175 1.37 -13.86 -15.40
C PRO A 175 1.78 -14.72 -14.21
N ILE A 176 3.09 -14.85 -13.94
CA ILE A 176 3.59 -15.59 -12.78
C ILE A 176 3.35 -14.85 -11.47
N GLU A 177 3.48 -13.53 -11.46
CA GLU A 177 3.20 -12.69 -10.30
C GLU A 177 1.71 -12.75 -9.95
N LEU A 178 0.83 -12.76 -10.96
CA LEU A 178 -0.61 -12.92 -10.76
C LEU A 178 -0.96 -14.28 -10.14
N ASP A 179 -0.29 -15.36 -10.56
CA ASP A 179 -0.45 -16.69 -9.95
C ASP A 179 0.03 -16.68 -8.48
N ILE A 180 1.18 -16.03 -8.20
CA ILE A 180 1.70 -15.88 -6.84
C ILE A 180 0.69 -15.10 -5.99
N MET A 181 0.16 -13.98 -6.48
CA MET A 181 -0.85 -13.19 -5.78
C MET A 181 -2.13 -13.98 -5.52
N THR A 182 -2.56 -14.80 -6.50
CA THR A 182 -3.73 -15.65 -6.35
C THR A 182 -3.54 -16.70 -5.27
N GLN A 183 -2.38 -17.37 -5.20
CA GLN A 183 -2.08 -18.32 -4.13
C GLN A 183 -1.91 -17.59 -2.77
N SER A 184 -1.24 -16.44 -2.76
CA SER A 184 -1.07 -15.60 -1.57
C SER A 184 -2.40 -15.16 -0.97
N SER A 185 -3.39 -14.85 -1.81
CA SER A 185 -4.73 -14.46 -1.37
C SER A 185 -5.46 -15.54 -0.55
N LYS A 186 -5.10 -16.81 -0.74
CA LYS A 186 -5.62 -17.96 0.03
C LYS A 186 -4.91 -18.13 1.39
N MET A 187 -3.72 -17.52 1.54
CA MET A 187 -2.84 -17.72 2.69
C MET A 187 -2.60 -16.44 3.51
N VAL A 188 -3.42 -15.42 3.32
CA VAL A 188 -3.34 -14.16 4.07
C VAL A 188 -3.30 -14.43 5.57
N THR A 189 -2.40 -13.74 6.30
CA THR A 189 -2.11 -13.86 7.73
C THR A 189 -1.55 -15.22 8.19
N GLN A 190 -1.27 -16.12 7.26
CA GLN A 190 -0.61 -17.38 7.61
C GLN A 190 0.92 -17.24 7.58
N LYS A 191 1.59 -18.10 8.34
CA LYS A 191 3.04 -18.30 8.27
C LYS A 191 3.38 -19.01 6.96
N VAL A 192 4.04 -18.31 6.04
CA VAL A 192 4.31 -18.79 4.67
C VAL A 192 5.74 -18.48 4.29
N SER A 193 6.46 -19.48 3.77
CA SER A 193 7.74 -19.29 3.12
C SER A 193 7.58 -19.22 1.59
N ALA A 194 8.57 -18.64 0.91
CA ALA A 194 8.61 -18.70 -0.56
C ALA A 194 8.62 -20.14 -1.09
N PHE A 195 9.17 -21.09 -0.29
CA PHE A 195 9.12 -22.51 -0.61
C PHE A 195 7.70 -23.08 -0.56
N ASN A 196 6.87 -22.65 0.40
CA ASN A 196 5.45 -23.06 0.45
C ASN A 196 4.69 -22.58 -0.78
N LEU A 197 4.96 -21.37 -1.27
CA LEU A 197 4.39 -20.84 -2.52
C LEU A 197 4.86 -21.66 -3.73
N TYR A 198 6.16 -21.97 -3.77
CA TYR A 198 6.72 -22.81 -4.83
C TYR A 198 6.06 -24.21 -4.90
N GLU A 199 5.93 -24.88 -3.76
CA GLU A 199 5.30 -26.22 -3.69
C GLU A 199 3.85 -26.22 -4.18
N ARG A 200 3.11 -25.15 -3.96
CA ARG A 200 1.74 -25.01 -4.47
C ARG A 200 1.69 -24.74 -5.99
N LEU A 201 2.57 -23.85 -6.46
CA LEU A 201 2.54 -23.42 -7.86
C LEU A 201 3.20 -24.42 -8.82
N LYS A 202 4.19 -25.21 -8.39
CA LYS A 202 4.88 -26.19 -9.24
C LYS A 202 3.94 -27.24 -9.84
N GLY A 203 2.82 -27.54 -9.20
CA GLY A 203 1.80 -28.45 -9.69
C GLY A 203 0.91 -27.85 -10.78
N GLU A 204 0.79 -26.54 -10.81
CA GLU A 204 -0.07 -25.78 -11.73
C GLU A 204 0.73 -25.18 -12.91
N ARG A 205 2.02 -24.88 -12.68
CA ARG A 205 2.89 -24.22 -13.65
C ARG A 205 4.33 -24.74 -13.59
N LYS A 206 4.93 -24.98 -14.78
CA LYS A 206 6.35 -25.33 -14.86
C LYS A 206 7.22 -24.09 -14.59
N ILE A 207 7.76 -23.98 -13.39
CA ILE A 207 8.64 -22.87 -12.94
C ILE A 207 9.81 -23.41 -12.11
N SER A 208 10.99 -22.79 -12.24
CA SER A 208 12.11 -23.06 -11.33
C SER A 208 11.93 -22.34 -9.99
N LYS A 209 12.52 -22.88 -8.93
CA LYS A 209 12.49 -22.30 -7.60
C LYS A 209 13.07 -20.89 -7.58
N ASP A 210 14.24 -20.71 -8.23
CA ASP A 210 14.92 -19.41 -8.24
C ASP A 210 14.10 -18.32 -8.94
N LYS A 211 13.48 -18.68 -10.09
CA LYS A 211 12.59 -17.74 -10.79
C LYS A 211 11.40 -17.34 -9.94
N LEU A 212 10.78 -18.28 -9.23
CA LEU A 212 9.67 -17.93 -8.31
C LEU A 212 10.13 -17.00 -7.19
N TYR A 213 11.30 -17.24 -6.61
CA TYR A 213 11.83 -16.41 -5.54
C TYR A 213 12.09 -14.97 -6.00
N LEU A 214 12.61 -14.78 -7.21
CA LEU A 214 12.76 -13.46 -7.81
C LEU A 214 11.43 -12.73 -7.93
N HIS A 215 10.37 -13.38 -8.42
CA HIS A 215 9.05 -12.74 -8.54
C HIS A 215 8.39 -12.48 -7.18
N VAL A 216 8.56 -13.36 -6.19
CA VAL A 216 8.07 -13.10 -4.82
C VAL A 216 8.78 -11.87 -4.25
N GLN A 217 10.11 -11.77 -4.43
CA GLN A 217 10.87 -10.61 -3.96
C GLN A 217 10.43 -9.33 -4.69
N ALA A 218 10.25 -9.37 -6.02
CA ALA A 218 9.76 -8.24 -6.80
C ALA A 218 8.37 -7.76 -6.33
N LEU A 219 7.47 -8.68 -5.95
CA LEU A 219 6.16 -8.33 -5.39
C LEU A 219 6.27 -7.68 -4.01
N ILE A 220 7.25 -8.11 -3.19
CA ILE A 220 7.53 -7.50 -1.88
C ILE A 220 8.12 -6.09 -2.08
N ASP A 221 9.12 -5.93 -2.93
CA ASP A 221 9.79 -4.65 -3.21
C ASP A 221 8.82 -3.61 -3.77
N ARG A 222 7.88 -4.05 -4.63
CA ARG A 222 6.78 -3.23 -5.17
C ARG A 222 5.61 -3.09 -4.20
N ARG A 223 5.68 -3.67 -3.00
CA ARG A 223 4.64 -3.58 -1.94
C ARG A 223 3.27 -4.16 -2.33
N TYR A 224 3.21 -5.16 -3.22
CA TYR A 224 2.00 -5.96 -3.44
C TYR A 224 1.82 -7.02 -2.37
N LEU A 225 2.93 -7.53 -1.83
CA LEU A 225 3.00 -8.46 -0.71
C LEU A 225 3.84 -7.89 0.42
N TYR A 226 3.48 -8.26 1.64
CA TYR A 226 4.26 -7.97 2.83
C TYR A 226 4.52 -9.25 3.61
N MET A 227 5.69 -9.30 4.25
CA MET A 227 6.14 -10.46 5.01
C MET A 227 6.55 -9.99 6.41
N LEU A 228 5.65 -10.16 7.38
CA LEU A 228 5.89 -9.79 8.77
C LEU A 228 6.82 -10.80 9.45
N GLU A 229 7.86 -10.32 10.09
CA GLU A 229 8.85 -11.13 10.79
C GLU A 229 8.38 -11.56 12.17
N LYS A 230 8.93 -12.70 12.64
CA LYS A 230 8.78 -13.12 14.02
C LYS A 230 9.72 -12.34 14.91
N TYR A 231 9.24 -11.87 16.08
CA TYR A 231 10.04 -11.11 17.02
C TYR A 231 11.31 -11.90 17.47
N ASN A 232 12.47 -11.23 17.41
CA ASN A 232 13.79 -11.81 17.71
C ASN A 232 14.18 -13.09 16.92
N HIS A 233 13.43 -13.45 15.87
CA HIS A 233 13.70 -14.63 15.07
C HIS A 233 13.60 -14.33 13.56
N PRO A 234 14.50 -13.54 12.95
CA PRO A 234 14.39 -13.09 11.55
C PRO A 234 14.46 -14.25 10.53
N SER A 235 15.03 -15.38 10.90
CA SER A 235 15.07 -16.60 10.06
C SER A 235 13.80 -17.45 10.14
N ALA A 236 12.89 -17.15 11.07
CA ALA A 236 11.63 -17.88 11.18
C ALA A 236 10.72 -17.61 9.96
N VAL A 237 9.76 -18.50 9.75
CA VAL A 237 8.75 -18.33 8.70
C VAL A 237 7.93 -17.08 8.96
N LYS A 238 7.81 -16.19 7.96
CA LYS A 238 7.12 -14.91 8.08
C LYS A 238 5.61 -15.05 7.88
N LYS A 239 4.83 -14.15 8.48
CA LYS A 239 3.39 -14.03 8.15
C LYS A 239 3.21 -13.22 6.87
N LEU A 240 2.32 -13.68 5.98
CA LEU A 240 2.03 -13.06 4.69
C LEU A 240 0.82 -12.13 4.77
N TYR A 241 0.96 -10.93 4.22
CA TYR A 241 -0.13 -9.94 4.08
C TYR A 241 -0.21 -9.41 2.65
N LEU A 242 -1.39 -9.01 2.23
CA LEU A 242 -1.65 -8.34 0.95
C LEU A 242 -1.66 -6.82 1.14
N CYS A 243 -1.34 -6.10 0.09
CA CYS A 243 -1.38 -4.63 0.08
C CYS A 243 -2.78 -4.04 0.20
N ASP A 244 -3.83 -4.87 -0.01
CA ASP A 244 -5.22 -4.42 0.08
C ASP A 244 -6.18 -5.59 0.28
N THR A 245 -7.25 -5.34 1.04
CA THR A 245 -8.28 -6.35 1.33
C THR A 245 -9.18 -6.63 0.12
N ALA A 246 -9.41 -5.66 -0.75
CA ALA A 246 -10.21 -5.84 -1.97
C ALA A 246 -9.49 -6.74 -2.99
N ILE A 247 -8.15 -6.75 -3.03
CA ILE A 247 -7.38 -7.68 -3.86
C ILE A 247 -7.68 -9.13 -3.48
N LYS A 248 -7.79 -9.42 -2.17
CA LYS A 248 -8.17 -10.76 -1.73
C LYS A 248 -9.52 -11.19 -2.32
N GLN A 249 -10.50 -10.30 -2.31
CA GLN A 249 -11.82 -10.58 -2.86
C GLN A 249 -11.80 -10.72 -4.39
N ALA A 250 -10.92 -9.96 -5.07
CA ALA A 250 -10.75 -10.05 -6.51
C ALA A 250 -10.12 -11.37 -6.98
N LEU A 251 -9.31 -12.01 -6.13
CA LEU A 251 -8.54 -13.22 -6.47
C LEU A 251 -9.05 -14.50 -5.80
N ASN A 252 -9.90 -14.39 -4.76
CA ASN A 252 -10.31 -15.54 -3.97
C ASN A 252 -11.75 -15.41 -3.44
N LEU A 253 -12.54 -16.46 -3.65
CA LEU A 253 -13.92 -16.53 -3.16
C LEU A 253 -14.04 -16.87 -1.67
N GLN A 254 -12.98 -17.37 -1.03
CA GLN A 254 -13.01 -17.78 0.37
C GLN A 254 -13.16 -16.56 1.29
N LYS A 255 -14.21 -16.56 2.10
CA LYS A 255 -14.49 -15.52 3.08
C LYS A 255 -13.92 -15.93 4.44
N HIS A 256 -12.81 -15.31 4.84
CA HIS A 256 -12.21 -15.45 6.17
C HIS A 256 -12.14 -14.08 6.82
N PHE A 257 -13.23 -13.63 7.41
CA PHE A 257 -13.35 -12.27 7.95
C PHE A 257 -12.21 -11.93 8.92
N GLY A 258 -11.89 -12.78 9.89
CA GLY A 258 -10.80 -12.54 10.85
C GLY A 258 -9.44 -12.28 10.17
N ARG A 259 -9.12 -12.99 9.08
CA ARG A 259 -7.89 -12.76 8.33
C ARG A 259 -7.90 -11.46 7.56
N VAL A 260 -9.05 -11.07 7.01
CA VAL A 260 -9.21 -9.77 6.35
C VAL A 260 -9.04 -8.65 7.36
N PHE A 261 -9.62 -8.82 8.54
CA PHE A 261 -9.51 -7.87 9.64
C PHE A 261 -8.08 -7.71 10.15
N GLU A 262 -7.38 -8.82 10.39
CA GLU A 262 -5.95 -8.80 10.77
C GLU A 262 -5.09 -8.14 9.68
N ASN A 263 -5.35 -8.44 8.39
CA ASN A 263 -4.63 -7.78 7.29
C ASN A 263 -4.86 -6.28 7.26
N LEU A 264 -6.07 -5.82 7.57
CA LEU A 264 -6.40 -4.41 7.61
C LEU A 264 -5.65 -3.69 8.73
N ILE A 265 -5.62 -4.25 9.94
CA ILE A 265 -4.83 -3.73 11.07
C ILE A 265 -3.35 -3.64 10.69
N TYR A 266 -2.81 -4.68 10.07
CA TYR A 266 -1.42 -4.64 9.59
C TYR A 266 -1.17 -3.49 8.61
N LEU A 267 -2.09 -3.26 7.67
CA LEU A 267 -1.96 -2.18 6.70
C LEU A 267 -2.00 -0.79 7.36
N GLU A 268 -2.83 -0.59 8.36
CA GLU A 268 -2.82 0.66 9.13
C GLU A 268 -1.46 0.86 9.84
N LEU A 269 -0.95 -0.16 10.53
CA LEU A 269 0.35 -0.08 11.20
C LEU A 269 1.49 0.32 10.26
N ILE A 270 1.60 -0.31 9.09
CA ILE A 270 2.69 -0.01 8.15
C ILE A 270 2.52 1.35 7.45
N LYS A 271 1.29 1.81 7.20
CA LYS A 271 1.04 3.14 6.62
C LYS A 271 1.44 4.26 7.57
N HIS A 272 1.35 4.02 8.88
CA HIS A 272 1.81 4.91 9.93
C HIS A 272 3.29 4.68 10.33
N ASN A 273 4.05 3.87 9.54
CA ASN A 273 5.45 3.53 9.79
C ASN A 273 5.71 2.90 11.15
N VAL A 274 4.75 2.14 11.69
CA VAL A 274 4.87 1.46 12.98
C VAL A 274 5.65 0.16 12.81
N GLU A 275 6.78 0.05 13.50
CA GLU A 275 7.56 -1.19 13.56
C GLU A 275 6.80 -2.25 14.37
N CYS A 276 6.53 -3.39 13.76
CA CYS A 276 5.79 -4.48 14.38
C CYS A 276 6.33 -5.85 13.97
N TYR A 277 6.05 -6.84 14.83
CA TYR A 277 6.45 -8.24 14.67
C TYR A 277 5.31 -9.15 15.10
N TYR A 278 5.25 -10.38 14.59
CA TYR A 278 4.36 -11.37 15.17
C TYR A 278 5.08 -12.24 16.20
N GLU A 279 4.31 -12.86 17.11
CA GLU A 279 4.79 -13.93 17.99
C GLU A 279 3.70 -15.01 18.13
N GLU A 280 4.00 -16.12 18.79
CA GLU A 280 3.01 -17.18 19.01
C GLU A 280 1.86 -16.66 19.86
N GLY A 281 0.65 -16.74 19.32
CA GLY A 281 -0.53 -16.18 19.98
C GLY A 281 -0.67 -14.67 19.91
N ILE A 282 0.29 -13.93 19.33
CA ILE A 282 0.28 -12.46 19.19
C ILE A 282 0.24 -12.11 17.71
N ASP A 283 -0.73 -11.27 17.33
CA ASP A 283 -0.84 -10.83 15.94
C ASP A 283 0.22 -9.79 15.63
N PHE A 284 0.34 -8.74 16.50
CA PHE A 284 1.35 -7.70 16.36
C PHE A 284 1.94 -7.33 17.72
N TYR A 285 3.25 -7.39 17.84
CA TYR A 285 4.02 -6.85 18.95
C TYR A 285 4.78 -5.62 18.48
N LEU A 286 4.66 -4.53 19.19
CA LEU A 286 5.26 -3.23 18.92
C LEU A 286 6.32 -2.94 20.01
N PRO A 287 7.58 -3.34 19.82
CA PRO A 287 8.61 -3.20 20.87
C PRO A 287 8.85 -1.74 21.24
N GLY A 288 8.84 -0.82 20.27
CA GLY A 288 9.03 0.61 20.50
C GLY A 288 7.95 1.27 21.37
N ARG A 289 6.76 0.64 21.45
CA ARG A 289 5.64 1.10 22.28
C ARG A 289 5.40 0.24 23.53
N SER A 290 6.13 -0.86 23.71
CA SER A 290 5.85 -1.90 24.72
C SER A 290 4.39 -2.39 24.68
N GLN A 291 3.86 -2.61 23.47
CA GLN A 291 2.44 -2.82 23.21
C GLN A 291 2.20 -4.09 22.40
N ILE A 292 1.09 -4.78 22.69
CA ILE A 292 0.56 -5.88 21.87
C ILE A 292 -0.76 -5.42 21.25
N ILE A 293 -0.92 -5.69 19.96
CA ILE A 293 -2.20 -5.54 19.26
C ILE A 293 -2.71 -6.92 18.85
N LEU A 294 -3.98 -7.19 19.18
CA LEU A 294 -4.68 -8.43 18.86
C LEU A 294 -5.85 -8.12 17.91
N ALA A 295 -5.92 -8.84 16.81
CA ALA A 295 -7.02 -8.73 15.83
C ALA A 295 -8.20 -9.63 16.23
N LEU A 296 -9.11 -9.11 17.03
CA LEU A 296 -10.19 -9.87 17.63
C LEU A 296 -11.57 -9.29 17.28
N PRO A 297 -12.02 -9.38 16.01
CA PRO A 297 -13.22 -8.67 15.54
C PRO A 297 -14.50 -8.97 16.34
N PHE A 298 -14.63 -10.17 16.87
CA PHE A 298 -15.86 -10.65 17.56
C PHE A 298 -15.59 -11.22 18.95
N ALA A 299 -14.45 -10.94 19.56
CA ALA A 299 -14.15 -11.42 20.90
C ALA A 299 -15.00 -10.71 21.95
N ASN A 300 -15.23 -11.42 23.06
CA ASN A 300 -15.72 -10.86 24.29
C ASN A 300 -14.62 -10.76 25.34
N GLU A 301 -14.88 -10.03 26.42
CA GLU A 301 -13.92 -9.80 27.52
C GLU A 301 -13.33 -11.10 28.09
N HIS A 302 -14.16 -12.12 28.28
CA HIS A 302 -13.72 -13.41 28.83
C HIS A 302 -12.72 -14.13 27.92
N ALA A 303 -12.98 -14.14 26.60
CA ALA A 303 -12.07 -14.73 25.63
C ALA A 303 -10.76 -13.97 25.55
N LEU A 304 -10.81 -12.62 25.62
CA LEU A 304 -9.62 -11.79 25.67
C LEU A 304 -8.81 -12.05 26.92
N PHE A 305 -9.46 -12.11 28.10
CA PHE A 305 -8.78 -12.36 29.37
C PHE A 305 -8.00 -13.68 29.35
N LYS A 306 -8.64 -14.78 28.92
CA LYS A 306 -7.97 -16.09 28.77
C LYS A 306 -6.78 -16.04 27.79
N LYS A 307 -6.91 -15.27 26.70
CA LYS A 307 -5.83 -15.10 25.75
C LYS A 307 -4.65 -14.37 26.38
N VAL A 308 -4.91 -13.30 27.13
CA VAL A 308 -3.88 -12.55 27.85
C VAL A 308 -3.18 -13.42 28.90
N GLU A 309 -3.90 -14.21 29.68
CA GLU A 309 -3.31 -15.19 30.62
C GLU A 309 -2.33 -16.13 29.90
N SER A 310 -2.67 -16.60 28.72
CA SER A 310 -1.78 -17.48 27.92
C SER A 310 -0.52 -16.76 27.42
N LEU A 311 -0.49 -15.45 27.41
CA LEU A 311 0.62 -14.59 26.97
C LEU A 311 1.46 -14.03 28.14
N GLU A 312 1.09 -14.34 29.40
CA GLU A 312 1.69 -13.73 30.61
C GLU A 312 3.22 -13.83 30.61
N GLY A 313 3.78 -14.97 30.24
CA GLY A 313 5.23 -15.15 30.15
C GLY A 313 5.90 -14.20 29.16
N PHE A 314 5.29 -13.97 27.99
CA PHE A 314 5.80 -13.02 26.99
C PHE A 314 5.67 -11.58 27.49
N ILE A 315 4.53 -11.24 28.11
CA ILE A 315 4.24 -9.91 28.64
C ILE A 315 5.28 -9.49 29.66
N ILE A 316 5.56 -10.38 30.64
CA ILE A 316 6.54 -10.11 31.71
C ILE A 316 7.96 -10.02 31.12
N THR A 317 8.35 -10.98 30.27
CA THR A 317 9.71 -11.04 29.72
C THR A 317 10.07 -9.83 28.88
N ASN A 318 9.10 -9.30 28.12
CA ASN A 318 9.34 -8.19 27.19
C ASN A 318 8.84 -6.84 27.74
N GLY A 319 8.37 -6.77 28.98
CA GLY A 319 7.94 -5.54 29.63
C GLY A 319 6.76 -4.87 28.92
N VAL A 320 5.82 -5.68 28.41
CA VAL A 320 4.61 -5.17 27.73
C VAL A 320 3.75 -4.44 28.75
N ARG A 321 3.38 -3.21 28.43
CA ARG A 321 2.59 -2.33 29.30
C ARG A 321 1.12 -2.27 28.89
N GLU A 322 0.85 -2.47 27.61
CA GLU A 322 -0.47 -2.29 27.05
C GLU A 322 -0.81 -3.38 26.04
N ILE A 323 -2.07 -3.82 26.09
CA ILE A 323 -2.63 -4.80 25.16
C ILE A 323 -3.91 -4.22 24.59
N ILE A 324 -3.92 -3.96 23.29
CA ILE A 324 -5.09 -3.49 22.57
C ILE A 324 -5.69 -4.63 21.77
N ALA A 325 -6.91 -5.01 22.11
CA ALA A 325 -7.72 -5.89 21.29
C ALA A 325 -8.58 -5.05 20.34
N VAL A 326 -8.19 -4.97 19.07
CA VAL A 326 -8.97 -4.27 18.07
C VAL A 326 -10.18 -5.13 17.71
N THR A 327 -11.38 -4.53 17.82
CA THR A 327 -12.69 -5.18 17.62
C THR A 327 -13.47 -4.50 16.50
N MET A 328 -14.62 -5.09 16.12
CA MET A 328 -15.56 -4.40 15.22
C MET A 328 -16.30 -3.27 15.91
N ASN A 329 -16.88 -3.53 17.09
CA ASN A 329 -17.79 -2.59 17.74
C ASN A 329 -17.70 -2.61 19.28
N LEU A 330 -16.92 -3.52 19.86
CA LEU A 330 -16.85 -3.65 21.31
C LEU A 330 -15.76 -2.76 21.89
N GLU A 331 -16.14 -1.91 22.85
CA GLU A 331 -15.26 -1.06 23.62
C GLU A 331 -15.33 -1.47 25.09
N SER A 332 -14.18 -1.70 25.70
CA SER A 332 -14.08 -2.06 27.12
C SER A 332 -12.66 -1.88 27.63
N THR A 333 -12.51 -1.55 28.90
CA THR A 333 -11.21 -1.53 29.58
C THR A 333 -11.23 -2.59 30.68
N LEU A 334 -10.27 -3.50 30.66
CA LEU A 334 -10.17 -4.59 31.62
C LEU A 334 -9.04 -4.32 32.61
N SER A 335 -9.32 -4.55 33.88
CA SER A 335 -8.29 -4.48 34.93
C SER A 335 -7.48 -5.77 34.94
N HIS A 336 -6.14 -5.63 34.74
CA HIS A 336 -5.22 -6.77 34.81
C HIS A 336 -3.97 -6.34 35.59
N PRO A 337 -3.36 -7.22 36.44
CA PRO A 337 -2.25 -6.82 37.30
C PRO A 337 -0.94 -6.51 36.56
N ILE A 338 -0.77 -7.01 35.33
CA ILE A 338 0.53 -6.96 34.62
C ILE A 338 0.51 -5.91 33.50
N ALA A 339 -0.62 -5.70 32.82
CA ALA A 339 -0.72 -4.77 31.71
C ALA A 339 -2.10 -4.13 31.64
N ARG A 340 -2.17 -2.91 31.08
CA ARG A 340 -3.45 -2.29 30.69
C ARG A 340 -4.02 -3.05 29.50
N ILE A 341 -5.30 -3.46 29.60
CA ILE A 341 -5.96 -4.17 28.53
C ILE A 341 -7.16 -3.36 28.08
N GLU A 342 -7.21 -3.08 26.78
CA GLU A 342 -8.28 -2.34 26.16
C GLU A 342 -8.87 -3.12 24.97
N MET A 343 -10.18 -3.10 24.85
CA MET A 343 -10.89 -3.46 23.62
C MET A 343 -11.32 -2.17 22.95
N VAL A 344 -10.89 -1.96 21.72
CA VAL A 344 -11.13 -0.71 20.98
C VAL A 344 -11.72 -1.04 19.61
N PRO A 345 -12.85 -0.43 19.23
CA PRO A 345 -13.37 -0.54 17.87
C PRO A 345 -12.35 -0.07 16.83
N PHE A 346 -12.24 -0.77 15.70
CA PHE A 346 -11.27 -0.45 14.65
C PHE A 346 -11.31 1.03 14.22
N ALA A 347 -12.51 1.59 14.04
CA ALA A 347 -12.67 2.99 13.64
C ALA A 347 -12.13 3.97 14.68
N GLN A 348 -12.27 3.68 15.97
CA GLN A 348 -11.70 4.50 17.05
C GLN A 348 -10.19 4.31 17.14
N TRP A 349 -9.73 3.07 17.01
CA TRP A 349 -8.32 2.75 17.07
C TRP A 349 -7.51 3.45 15.97
N THR A 350 -8.01 3.47 14.72
CA THR A 350 -7.32 4.13 13.61
C THR A 350 -7.36 5.66 13.66
N LEU A 351 -8.41 6.26 14.25
CA LEU A 351 -8.58 7.71 14.34
C LEU A 351 -8.05 8.31 15.66
N GLY A 352 -7.71 7.48 16.65
CA GLY A 352 -7.21 7.89 17.94
C GLY A 352 -5.68 7.82 18.09
N GLU A 353 -4.95 7.37 17.08
CA GLU A 353 -3.48 7.31 17.07
C GLU A 353 -2.90 8.62 16.51
N GLU A 354 -2.95 9.71 17.27
CA GLU A 354 -2.04 10.86 17.13
C GLU A 354 -0.89 10.77 18.11
#